data_68ea2002292c6207e2de80f80d206283
#
_entry.id   68ea2002292c6207e2de80f80d206283
#
_cell.length_a   1.000
_cell.length_b   1.000
_cell.length_c   1.000
_cell.angle_alpha   90.00
_cell.angle_beta   90.00
_cell.angle_gamma   90.00
#
_symmetry.space_group_name_H-M   'P 1'
#
loop_
_entity.id
_entity.type
_entity.pdbx_description
1 polymer ?
#
loop_
_entity_poly.entity_id
_entity_poly.type
_entity_poly.pdbx_seq_one_letter_code
_entity_poly.pdbx_strand_id
1 'polypeptide(L)'
;MVDKNLQDSSPPQWPEAAQTLMALMQARGEVARLSEREQLLSSLLVSVNAVLWAFNWETREVLYVSPAYERIFGRPTDPLLADYNQWRDSVYPDDLEEAERSLASVLDKGSVEDREYRIVTADGQVRWLSDKCFINRQGEPGQPLIIVGIAEDITEKKHLETELQRLATTDELTESSNRRHFFECANHEFERARTQGTPLSFLMLDIDDFKTIN
;
A
#
# COMPACT_ATOMS: atom_id res chain seq x y z
N MET A 1 -32.25 72.88 -21.30
CA MET A 1 -30.79 72.78 -21.07
C MET A 1 -30.61 71.68 -20.04
N VAL A 2 -30.28 70.48 -20.49
CA VAL A 2 -30.09 69.31 -19.65
C VAL A 2 -28.61 69.17 -19.53
N ASP A 3 -28.15 69.23 -18.26
CA ASP A 3 -26.73 69.11 -17.92
C ASP A 3 -26.30 67.60 -18.07
N LYS A 4 -25.36 67.38 -19.01
CA LYS A 4 -24.64 66.12 -19.20
C LYS A 4 -23.33 66.23 -18.45
N ASN A 5 -23.28 65.75 -17.24
CA ASN A 5 -22.00 65.41 -16.56
C ASN A 5 -22.20 64.35 -15.55
N LEU A 6 -22.28 63.10 -16.04
CA LEU A 6 -22.18 61.88 -15.22
C LEU A 6 -21.57 60.82 -16.14
N GLN A 7 -20.26 60.68 -16.08
CA GLN A 7 -19.54 59.43 -16.32
C GLN A 7 -18.03 59.71 -16.45
N ASP A 8 -17.37 59.79 -15.34
CA ASP A 8 -15.97 59.39 -15.28
C ASP A 8 -15.75 58.72 -13.89
N SER A 9 -16.23 57.48 -13.78
CA SER A 9 -15.94 56.64 -12.64
C SER A 9 -14.83 55.63 -13.03
N SER A 10 -13.63 56.17 -13.26
CA SER A 10 -12.44 55.33 -13.26
C SER A 10 -12.33 54.68 -11.88
N PRO A 11 -12.09 53.36 -11.80
CA PRO A 11 -11.96 52.69 -10.50
C PRO A 11 -10.84 53.32 -9.69
N PRO A 12 -10.99 53.44 -8.36
CA PRO A 12 -9.99 54.09 -7.52
C PRO A 12 -8.64 53.40 -7.67
N GLN A 13 -7.61 54.14 -8.07
CA GLN A 13 -6.23 53.63 -8.07
C GLN A 13 -5.76 53.55 -6.61
N TRP A 14 -5.79 52.34 -6.07
CA TRP A 14 -5.22 52.08 -4.75
C TRP A 14 -3.72 52.36 -4.74
N PRO A 15 -3.17 52.93 -3.67
CA PRO A 15 -1.74 53.10 -3.54
C PRO A 15 -1.02 51.74 -3.71
N GLU A 16 0.12 51.72 -4.35
CA GLU A 16 0.92 50.50 -4.65
C GLU A 16 1.13 49.61 -3.42
N ALA A 17 1.30 50.21 -2.25
CA ALA A 17 1.39 49.52 -0.96
C ALA A 17 0.10 48.78 -0.59
N ALA A 18 -1.08 49.29 -0.92
CA ALA A 18 -2.35 48.64 -0.66
C ALA A 18 -2.59 47.42 -1.59
N GLN A 19 -2.16 47.53 -2.88
CA GLN A 19 -2.20 46.43 -3.83
C GLN A 19 -1.27 45.28 -3.38
N THR A 20 -0.05 45.62 -2.93
CA THR A 20 0.91 44.66 -2.39
C THR A 20 0.38 43.99 -1.14
N LEU A 21 -0.25 44.73 -0.23
CA LEU A 21 -0.83 44.16 0.99
C LEU A 21 -1.99 43.20 0.68
N MET A 22 -2.87 43.56 -0.27
CA MET A 22 -3.96 42.65 -0.71
C MET A 22 -3.43 41.38 -1.36
N ALA A 23 -2.41 41.47 -2.22
CA ALA A 23 -1.78 40.31 -2.84
C ALA A 23 -1.14 39.38 -1.76
N LEU A 24 -0.51 39.98 -0.75
CA LEU A 24 0.10 39.24 0.35
C LEU A 24 -0.95 38.54 1.23
N MET A 25 -2.08 39.20 1.49
CA MET A 25 -3.20 38.60 2.24
C MET A 25 -3.85 37.46 1.45
N GLN A 26 -4.03 37.61 0.13
CA GLN A 26 -4.56 36.57 -0.74
C GLN A 26 -3.62 35.36 -0.77
N ALA A 27 -2.32 35.57 -1.01
CA ALA A 27 -1.31 34.50 -1.00
C ALA A 27 -1.26 33.76 0.33
N ARG A 28 -1.34 34.49 1.45
CA ARG A 28 -1.36 33.90 2.80
C ARG A 28 -2.63 33.08 3.03
N GLY A 29 -3.79 33.55 2.58
CA GLY A 29 -5.06 32.82 2.64
C GLY A 29 -5.03 31.53 1.80
N GLU A 30 -4.38 31.59 0.65
CA GLU A 30 -4.24 30.42 -0.24
C GLU A 30 -3.30 29.36 0.36
N VAL A 31 -2.17 29.78 0.91
CA VAL A 31 -1.25 28.88 1.64
C VAL A 31 -1.95 28.23 2.83
N ALA A 32 -2.70 28.99 3.63
CA ALA A 32 -3.43 28.42 4.76
C ALA A 32 -4.46 27.36 4.31
N ARG A 33 -5.22 27.65 3.25
CA ARG A 33 -6.21 26.72 2.69
C ARG A 33 -5.58 25.45 2.12
N LEU A 34 -4.42 25.55 1.46
CA LEU A 34 -3.67 24.40 0.96
C LEU A 34 -3.15 23.54 2.14
N SER A 35 -2.64 24.19 3.18
CA SER A 35 -2.16 23.49 4.38
C SER A 35 -3.29 22.74 5.12
N GLU A 36 -4.47 23.36 5.27
CA GLU A 36 -5.64 22.69 5.85
C GLU A 36 -6.08 21.47 5.02
N ARG A 37 -6.07 21.60 3.71
CA ARG A 37 -6.44 20.51 2.79
C ARG A 37 -5.43 19.37 2.86
N GLU A 38 -4.15 19.68 2.91
CA GLU A 38 -3.08 18.70 3.07
C GLU A 38 -3.20 17.96 4.41
N GLN A 39 -3.44 18.67 5.51
CA GLN A 39 -3.65 18.08 6.83
C GLN A 39 -4.87 17.16 6.84
N LEU A 40 -5.97 17.56 6.22
CA LEU A 40 -7.18 16.73 6.12
C LEU A 40 -6.88 15.43 5.35
N LEU A 41 -6.24 15.54 4.18
CA LEU A 41 -5.84 14.36 3.38
C LEU A 41 -4.92 13.44 4.17
N SER A 42 -3.91 13.99 4.84
CA SER A 42 -2.99 13.23 5.68
C SER A 42 -3.71 12.50 6.82
N SER A 43 -4.69 13.16 7.47
CA SER A 43 -5.46 12.54 8.56
C SER A 43 -6.35 11.39 8.07
N LEU A 44 -6.96 11.53 6.89
CA LEU A 44 -7.74 10.46 6.26
C LEU A 44 -6.87 9.24 5.94
N LEU A 45 -5.67 9.48 5.43
CA LEU A 45 -4.72 8.41 5.08
C LEU A 45 -4.17 7.66 6.30
N VAL A 46 -3.95 8.37 7.41
CA VAL A 46 -3.57 7.72 8.68
C VAL A 46 -4.66 6.78 9.16
N SER A 47 -5.95 7.13 8.95
CA SER A 47 -7.09 6.30 9.38
C SER A 47 -7.27 5.01 8.57
N VAL A 48 -6.81 4.99 7.32
CA VAL A 48 -6.89 3.80 6.43
C VAL A 48 -5.65 2.89 6.48
N ASN A 49 -4.72 3.13 7.41
CA ASN A 49 -3.52 2.30 7.57
C ASN A 49 -2.71 2.11 6.28
N ALA A 50 -2.57 3.18 5.49
CA ALA A 50 -1.93 3.15 4.18
C ALA A 50 -0.87 4.25 4.04
N VAL A 51 0.21 3.94 3.33
CA VAL A 51 1.26 4.89 2.93
C VAL A 51 0.99 5.37 1.52
N LEU A 52 0.84 6.67 1.34
CA LEU A 52 0.94 7.28 0.01
C LEU A 52 2.38 7.61 -0.30
N TRP A 53 2.78 7.34 -1.53
CA TRP A 53 4.13 7.63 -1.99
C TRP A 53 4.14 8.12 -3.44
N ALA A 54 5.15 8.92 -3.78
CA ALA A 54 5.45 9.35 -5.13
C ALA A 54 6.95 9.23 -5.41
N PHE A 55 7.30 8.71 -6.56
CA PHE A 55 8.65 8.35 -6.93
C PHE A 55 8.97 8.78 -8.35
N ASN A 56 10.09 9.46 -8.54
CA ASN A 56 10.63 9.78 -9.86
C ASN A 56 11.45 8.61 -10.37
N TRP A 57 10.96 7.97 -11.42
CA TRP A 57 11.60 6.78 -11.98
C TRP A 57 12.98 7.06 -12.58
N GLU A 58 13.17 8.24 -13.19
CA GLU A 58 14.40 8.60 -13.90
C GLU A 58 15.53 8.96 -12.93
N THR A 59 15.21 9.82 -11.92
CA THR A 59 16.19 10.29 -10.94
C THR A 59 16.35 9.35 -9.75
N ARG A 60 15.44 8.37 -9.58
CA ARG A 60 15.37 7.49 -8.42
C ARG A 60 15.15 8.23 -7.10
N GLU A 61 14.43 9.34 -7.14
CA GLU A 61 14.11 10.16 -5.98
C GLU A 61 12.70 9.87 -5.48
N VAL A 62 12.55 9.75 -4.16
CA VAL A 62 11.25 9.73 -3.49
C VAL A 62 10.78 11.17 -3.35
N LEU A 63 9.75 11.53 -4.10
CA LEU A 63 9.21 12.90 -4.12
C LEU A 63 8.27 13.17 -2.95
N TYR A 64 7.59 12.15 -2.50
CA TYR A 64 6.63 12.25 -1.40
C TYR A 64 6.44 10.90 -0.72
N VAL A 65 6.29 10.95 0.59
CA VAL A 65 5.81 9.82 1.40
C VAL A 65 4.93 10.38 2.53
N SER A 66 3.77 9.77 2.75
CA SER A 66 2.86 10.22 3.82
C SER A 66 3.39 9.85 5.20
N PRO A 67 3.01 10.58 6.28
CA PRO A 67 3.43 10.28 7.66
C PRO A 67 3.04 8.88 8.15
N ALA A 68 2.10 8.20 7.51
CA ALA A 68 1.75 6.80 7.80
C ALA A 68 2.94 5.85 7.63
N TYR A 69 3.96 6.23 6.85
CA TYR A 69 5.20 5.49 6.72
C TYR A 69 5.88 5.23 8.07
N GLU A 70 5.99 6.26 8.91
CA GLU A 70 6.64 6.12 10.22
C GLU A 70 5.94 5.08 11.11
N ARG A 71 4.62 5.02 11.04
CA ARG A 71 3.84 4.06 11.80
C ARG A 71 3.94 2.63 11.26
N ILE A 72 3.95 2.48 9.93
CA ILE A 72 3.94 1.18 9.26
C ILE A 72 5.35 0.58 9.22
N PHE A 73 6.36 1.36 8.87
CA PHE A 73 7.75 0.91 8.76
C PHE A 73 8.54 1.07 10.07
N GLY A 74 8.04 1.87 11.02
CA GLY A 74 8.77 2.19 12.25
C GLY A 74 10.02 3.02 12.03
N ARG A 75 10.14 3.69 10.89
CA ARG A 75 11.31 4.48 10.46
C ARG A 75 10.88 5.90 10.12
N PRO A 76 11.72 6.92 10.37
CA PRO A 76 11.42 8.29 9.98
C PRO A 76 11.36 8.43 8.44
N THR A 77 10.62 9.43 7.96
CA THR A 77 10.43 9.70 6.53
C THR A 77 11.64 10.33 5.87
N ASP A 78 12.38 11.20 6.58
CA ASP A 78 13.50 11.99 6.02
C ASP A 78 14.60 11.14 5.37
N PRO A 79 15.06 10.01 5.95
CA PRO A 79 16.05 9.15 5.31
C PRO A 79 15.55 8.55 3.99
N LEU A 80 14.26 8.18 3.90
CA LEU A 80 13.67 7.65 2.68
C LEU A 80 13.60 8.70 1.57
N LEU A 81 13.25 9.95 1.92
CA LEU A 81 13.23 11.08 0.98
C LEU A 81 14.63 11.40 0.46
N ALA A 82 15.68 11.18 1.27
CA ALA A 82 17.07 11.39 0.88
C ALA A 82 17.66 10.23 0.06
N ASP A 83 17.23 9.00 0.30
CA ASP A 83 17.77 7.81 -0.34
C ASP A 83 16.73 6.70 -0.52
N TYR A 84 16.37 6.42 -1.76
CA TYR A 84 15.46 5.34 -2.15
C TYR A 84 15.89 3.95 -1.63
N ASN A 85 17.17 3.71 -1.41
CA ASN A 85 17.65 2.43 -0.90
C ASN A 85 17.09 2.11 0.48
N GLN A 86 16.65 3.11 1.26
CA GLN A 86 15.96 2.90 2.53
C GLN A 86 14.69 2.04 2.40
N TRP A 87 13.97 2.17 1.27
CA TRP A 87 12.85 1.27 0.98
C TRP A 87 13.36 -0.15 0.67
N ARG A 88 14.35 -0.30 -0.19
CA ARG A 88 14.93 -1.60 -0.57
C ARG A 88 15.41 -2.37 0.68
N ASP A 89 16.10 -1.68 1.58
CA ASP A 89 16.63 -2.24 2.82
C ASP A 89 15.52 -2.61 3.83
N SER A 90 14.32 -2.09 3.65
CA SER A 90 13.16 -2.45 4.45
C SER A 90 12.39 -3.65 3.91
N VAL A 91 12.53 -3.97 2.62
CA VAL A 91 11.85 -5.13 2.01
C VAL A 91 12.48 -6.43 2.52
N TYR A 92 11.64 -7.43 2.81
CA TYR A 92 12.13 -8.75 3.21
C TYR A 92 13.02 -9.33 2.11
N PRO A 93 14.22 -9.88 2.43
CA PRO A 93 15.23 -10.24 1.43
C PRO A 93 14.73 -11.13 0.29
N ASP A 94 13.92 -12.15 0.61
CA ASP A 94 13.38 -13.07 -0.40
C ASP A 94 12.37 -12.41 -1.35
N ASP A 95 11.75 -11.30 -0.94
CA ASP A 95 10.71 -10.61 -1.72
C ASP A 95 11.26 -9.45 -2.56
N LEU A 96 12.51 -9.01 -2.31
CA LEU A 96 13.08 -7.80 -2.90
C LEU A 96 13.10 -7.85 -4.43
N GLU A 97 13.58 -8.94 -5.01
CA GLU A 97 13.69 -9.07 -6.48
C GLU A 97 12.31 -8.97 -7.16
N GLU A 98 11.29 -9.64 -6.59
CA GLU A 98 9.93 -9.59 -7.12
C GLU A 98 9.29 -8.21 -6.91
N ALA A 99 9.50 -7.58 -5.74
CA ALA A 99 9.01 -6.25 -5.45
C ALA A 99 9.58 -5.20 -6.43
N GLU A 100 10.87 -5.29 -6.78
CA GLU A 100 11.50 -4.42 -7.79
C GLU A 100 10.98 -4.72 -9.21
N ARG A 101 10.88 -5.98 -9.57
CA ARG A 101 10.38 -6.42 -10.88
C ARG A 101 8.93 -5.97 -11.11
N SER A 102 8.08 -6.15 -10.10
CA SER A 102 6.68 -5.73 -10.17
C SER A 102 6.55 -4.21 -10.24
N LEU A 103 7.39 -3.45 -9.51
CA LEU A 103 7.43 -1.99 -9.63
C LEU A 103 7.83 -1.55 -11.05
N ALA A 104 8.87 -2.18 -11.62
CA ALA A 104 9.30 -1.86 -12.98
C ALA A 104 8.22 -2.18 -14.03
N SER A 105 7.39 -3.19 -13.80
CA SER A 105 6.32 -3.58 -14.74
C SER A 105 5.24 -2.50 -14.93
N VAL A 106 5.17 -1.50 -14.04
CA VAL A 106 4.26 -0.35 -14.21
C VAL A 106 4.57 0.44 -15.48
N LEU A 107 5.82 0.44 -15.95
CA LEU A 107 6.25 1.15 -17.16
C LEU A 107 5.55 0.59 -18.40
N ASP A 108 5.39 -0.71 -18.47
CA ASP A 108 4.76 -1.40 -19.59
C ASP A 108 3.22 -1.42 -19.48
N LYS A 109 2.71 -1.62 -18.26
CA LYS A 109 1.30 -1.81 -17.99
C LYS A 109 0.54 -0.50 -17.71
N GLY A 110 1.24 0.56 -17.31
CA GLY A 110 0.66 1.83 -16.86
C GLY A 110 0.18 1.83 -15.42
N SER A 111 -0.17 0.67 -14.87
CA SER A 111 -0.52 0.46 -13.46
C SER A 111 -0.20 -0.96 -13.03
N VAL A 112 0.00 -1.16 -11.73
CA VAL A 112 0.10 -2.46 -11.06
C VAL A 112 -0.74 -2.40 -9.79
N GLU A 113 -1.72 -3.31 -9.66
CA GLU A 113 -2.73 -3.25 -8.60
C GLU A 113 -2.51 -4.26 -7.48
N ASP A 114 -1.77 -5.34 -7.71
CA ASP A 114 -1.64 -6.45 -6.78
C ASP A 114 -0.17 -6.78 -6.50
N ARG A 115 0.52 -5.83 -5.86
CA ARG A 115 1.90 -6.04 -5.37
C ARG A 115 1.84 -6.36 -3.88
N GLU A 116 1.97 -7.63 -3.53
CA GLU A 116 2.09 -8.03 -2.14
C GLU A 116 3.55 -8.41 -1.84
N TYR A 117 4.13 -7.86 -0.77
CA TYR A 117 5.47 -8.18 -0.31
C TYR A 117 5.59 -7.91 1.19
N ARG A 118 6.60 -8.52 1.80
CA ARG A 118 6.91 -8.33 3.21
C ARG A 118 7.94 -7.22 3.39
N ILE A 119 7.82 -6.51 4.49
CA ILE A 119 8.83 -5.59 4.99
C ILE A 119 9.31 -6.00 6.37
N VAL A 120 10.52 -5.54 6.74
CA VAL A 120 11.07 -5.64 8.08
C VAL A 120 11.08 -4.24 8.68
N THR A 121 10.31 -4.03 9.72
CA THR A 121 10.23 -2.76 10.44
C THR A 121 11.50 -2.47 11.24
N ALA A 122 11.68 -1.25 11.75
CA ALA A 122 12.86 -0.88 12.52
C ALA A 122 13.08 -1.72 13.79
N ASP A 123 12.01 -2.24 14.39
CA ASP A 123 12.03 -3.14 15.55
C ASP A 123 12.15 -4.64 15.17
N GLY A 124 12.35 -4.94 13.87
CA GLY A 124 12.55 -6.30 13.37
C GLY A 124 11.29 -7.12 13.14
N GLN A 125 10.09 -6.53 13.26
CA GLN A 125 8.84 -7.21 12.94
C GLN A 125 8.66 -7.36 11.44
N VAL A 126 8.06 -8.47 11.01
CA VAL A 126 7.67 -8.67 9.60
C VAL A 126 6.24 -8.22 9.41
N ARG A 127 6.00 -7.35 8.41
CA ARG A 127 4.67 -6.92 8.01
C ARG A 127 4.43 -7.21 6.54
N TRP A 128 3.18 -7.49 6.19
CA TRP A 128 2.74 -7.63 4.82
C TRP A 128 2.17 -6.32 4.30
N LEU A 129 2.62 -5.92 3.13
CA LEU A 129 2.07 -4.77 2.42
C LEU A 129 1.37 -5.22 1.14
N SER A 130 0.23 -4.60 0.85
CA SER A 130 -0.41 -4.59 -0.47
C SER A 130 -0.22 -3.21 -1.08
N ASP A 131 0.48 -3.15 -2.21
CA ASP A 131 0.88 -1.90 -2.83
C ASP A 131 0.30 -1.81 -4.24
N LYS A 132 -0.36 -0.69 -4.52
CA LYS A 132 -0.91 -0.34 -5.83
C LYS A 132 -0.21 0.89 -6.36
N CYS A 133 0.24 0.83 -7.59
CA CYS A 133 0.93 1.97 -8.18
C CYS A 133 0.56 2.18 -9.64
N PHE A 134 0.69 3.41 -10.11
CA PHE A 134 0.38 3.82 -11.47
C PHE A 134 1.24 4.99 -11.90
N ILE A 135 1.40 5.14 -13.22
CA ILE A 135 2.11 6.28 -13.80
C ILE A 135 1.20 7.51 -13.72
N ASN A 136 1.72 8.58 -13.13
CA ASN A 136 1.07 9.88 -13.21
C ASN A 136 1.30 10.49 -14.61
N ARG A 137 0.27 10.44 -15.45
CA ARG A 137 0.31 10.94 -16.84
C ARG A 137 -0.10 12.42 -16.98
N GLN A 138 -0.15 13.19 -15.90
CA GLN A 138 -0.54 14.61 -15.98
C GLN A 138 0.55 15.51 -16.55
N GLY A 139 1.68 14.95 -16.99
CA GLY A 139 2.80 15.68 -17.56
C GLY A 139 2.72 15.86 -19.08
N GLU A 140 3.15 17.03 -19.57
CA GLU A 140 3.43 17.28 -20.98
C GLU A 140 4.63 16.45 -21.45
N PRO A 141 4.81 16.24 -22.79
CA PRO A 141 5.98 15.57 -23.32
C PRO A 141 7.29 16.23 -22.82
N GLY A 142 8.16 15.46 -22.17
CA GLY A 142 9.41 15.93 -21.57
C GLY A 142 9.38 16.19 -20.06
N GLN A 143 8.24 15.93 -19.40
CA GLN A 143 8.19 15.92 -17.93
C GLN A 143 8.69 14.58 -17.36
N PRO A 144 9.23 14.59 -16.12
CA PRO A 144 9.77 13.39 -15.48
C PRO A 144 8.69 12.31 -15.30
N LEU A 145 9.08 11.05 -15.42
CA LEU A 145 8.21 9.92 -15.23
C LEU A 145 7.99 9.68 -13.72
N ILE A 146 6.82 10.10 -13.23
CA ILE A 146 6.43 9.95 -11.83
C ILE A 146 5.51 8.76 -11.67
N ILE A 147 5.88 7.86 -10.77
CA ILE A 147 5.03 6.77 -10.30
C ILE A 147 4.46 7.19 -8.94
N VAL A 148 3.16 7.01 -8.77
CA VAL A 148 2.48 7.24 -7.50
C VAL A 148 1.82 5.95 -7.04
N GLY A 149 1.75 5.76 -5.73
CA GLY A 149 1.17 4.55 -5.19
C GLY A 149 0.61 4.70 -3.79
N ILE A 150 -0.09 3.64 -3.39
CA ILE A 150 -0.64 3.46 -2.07
C ILE A 150 -0.28 2.07 -1.58
N ALA A 151 0.43 2.00 -0.44
CA ALA A 151 0.79 0.76 0.22
C ALA A 151 -0.01 0.59 1.52
N GLU A 152 -0.80 -0.46 1.61
CA GLU A 152 -1.66 -0.79 2.73
C GLU A 152 -1.02 -1.91 3.57
N ASP A 153 -1.05 -1.77 4.90
CA ASP A 153 -0.64 -2.84 5.82
C ASP A 153 -1.76 -3.88 5.89
N ILE A 154 -1.50 -5.05 5.32
CA ILE A 154 -2.42 -6.20 5.28
C ILE A 154 -2.00 -7.32 6.24
N THR A 155 -1.15 -7.03 7.21
CA THR A 155 -0.60 -8.03 8.13
C THR A 155 -1.71 -8.74 8.91
N GLU A 156 -2.65 -7.99 9.48
CA GLU A 156 -3.80 -8.56 10.20
C GLU A 156 -4.66 -9.44 9.28
N LYS A 157 -4.93 -8.98 8.06
CA LYS A 157 -5.67 -9.76 7.05
C LYS A 157 -4.97 -11.09 6.77
N LYS A 158 -3.65 -11.08 6.54
CA LYS A 158 -2.84 -12.31 6.30
C LYS A 158 -2.85 -13.26 7.50
N HIS A 159 -2.79 -12.73 8.72
CA HIS A 159 -2.92 -13.54 9.92
C HIS A 159 -4.28 -14.20 10.04
N LEU A 160 -5.35 -13.44 9.81
CA LEU A 160 -6.72 -13.97 9.83
C LEU A 160 -6.94 -15.01 8.73
N GLU A 161 -6.47 -14.79 7.52
CA GLU A 161 -6.53 -15.76 6.42
C GLU A 161 -5.82 -17.06 6.78
N THR A 162 -4.61 -16.98 7.37
CA THR A 162 -3.83 -18.13 7.81
C THR A 162 -4.57 -18.89 8.92
N GLU A 163 -5.13 -18.20 9.89
CA GLU A 163 -5.86 -18.82 10.98
C GLU A 163 -7.17 -19.48 10.51
N LEU A 164 -7.91 -18.81 9.61
CA LEU A 164 -9.08 -19.41 8.99
C LEU A 164 -8.72 -20.68 8.20
N GLN A 165 -7.62 -20.66 7.46
CA GLN A 165 -7.12 -21.82 6.75
C GLN A 165 -6.76 -22.94 7.73
N ARG A 166 -6.07 -22.64 8.83
CA ARG A 166 -5.72 -23.60 9.88
C ARG A 166 -6.97 -24.24 10.48
N LEU A 167 -7.96 -23.43 10.88
CA LEU A 167 -9.24 -23.94 11.43
C LEU A 167 -10.02 -24.78 10.40
N ALA A 168 -9.95 -24.44 9.13
CA ALA A 168 -10.64 -25.17 8.07
C ALA A 168 -10.01 -26.54 7.77
N THR A 169 -8.70 -26.71 8.00
CA THR A 169 -7.94 -27.88 7.56
C THR A 169 -7.37 -28.73 8.69
N THR A 170 -7.24 -28.17 9.90
CA THR A 170 -6.50 -28.78 11.01
C THR A 170 -7.43 -29.09 12.19
N ASP A 171 -7.17 -30.17 12.89
CA ASP A 171 -7.80 -30.53 14.16
C ASP A 171 -7.09 -29.82 15.31
N GLU A 172 -7.82 -29.11 16.17
CA GLU A 172 -7.27 -28.26 17.23
C GLU A 172 -6.50 -29.01 18.31
N LEU A 173 -6.82 -30.30 18.52
CA LEU A 173 -6.21 -31.10 19.59
C LEU A 173 -4.92 -31.77 19.14
N THR A 174 -4.91 -32.27 17.91
CA THR A 174 -3.83 -33.14 17.41
C THR A 174 -2.91 -32.42 16.40
N GLU A 175 -3.30 -31.21 15.96
CA GLU A 175 -2.63 -30.45 14.88
C GLU A 175 -2.52 -31.19 13.55
N SER A 176 -3.21 -32.31 13.42
CA SER A 176 -3.29 -33.12 12.20
C SER A 176 -4.40 -32.56 11.28
N SER A 177 -4.45 -33.02 10.03
CA SER A 177 -5.56 -32.73 9.14
C SER A 177 -6.89 -33.14 9.78
N ASN A 178 -7.85 -32.24 9.84
CA ASN A 178 -9.18 -32.60 10.31
C ASN A 178 -9.86 -33.56 9.32
N ARG A 179 -10.92 -34.24 9.79
CA ARG A 179 -11.61 -35.28 9.01
C ARG A 179 -12.03 -34.78 7.61
N ARG A 180 -12.53 -33.56 7.51
CA ARG A 180 -12.99 -33.00 6.23
C ARG A 180 -11.83 -32.86 5.25
N HIS A 181 -10.77 -32.18 5.66
CA HIS A 181 -9.59 -31.93 4.83
C HIS A 181 -8.89 -33.23 4.43
N PHE A 182 -8.83 -34.22 5.34
CA PHE A 182 -8.33 -35.53 5.02
C PHE A 182 -9.08 -36.17 3.85
N PHE A 183 -10.43 -36.19 3.86
CA PHE A 183 -11.22 -36.77 2.77
C PHE A 183 -11.08 -35.99 1.48
N GLU A 184 -10.99 -34.66 1.52
CA GLU A 184 -10.73 -33.83 0.34
C GLU A 184 -9.38 -34.22 -0.31
N CYS A 185 -8.31 -34.28 0.47
CA CYS A 185 -7.00 -34.71 0.00
C CYS A 185 -7.00 -36.18 -0.51
N ALA A 186 -7.61 -37.10 0.23
CA ALA A 186 -7.69 -38.51 -0.17
C ALA A 186 -8.43 -38.70 -1.51
N ASN A 187 -9.53 -37.98 -1.72
CA ASN A 187 -10.26 -38.02 -2.99
C ASN A 187 -9.43 -37.44 -4.15
N HIS A 188 -8.73 -36.34 -3.92
CA HIS A 188 -7.83 -35.73 -4.91
C HIS A 188 -6.71 -36.72 -5.32
N GLU A 189 -6.04 -37.35 -4.34
CA GLU A 189 -4.98 -38.32 -4.60
C GLU A 189 -5.52 -39.60 -5.26
N PHE A 190 -6.72 -40.02 -4.92
CA PHE A 190 -7.38 -41.16 -5.57
C PHE A 190 -7.64 -40.91 -7.05
N GLU A 191 -8.22 -39.73 -7.38
CA GLU A 191 -8.46 -39.35 -8.77
C GLU A 191 -7.16 -39.18 -9.57
N ARG A 192 -6.11 -38.62 -8.92
CA ARG A 192 -4.78 -38.50 -9.52
C ARG A 192 -4.19 -39.86 -9.84
N ALA A 193 -4.21 -40.77 -8.87
CA ALA A 193 -3.72 -42.15 -9.05
C ALA A 193 -4.48 -42.89 -10.15
N ARG A 194 -5.81 -42.75 -10.18
CA ARG A 194 -6.68 -43.32 -11.23
C ARG A 194 -6.33 -42.82 -12.61
N THR A 195 -6.11 -41.51 -12.77
CA THR A 195 -5.81 -40.88 -14.06
C THR A 195 -4.41 -41.21 -14.56
N GLN A 196 -3.44 -41.30 -13.65
CA GLN A 196 -2.03 -41.57 -13.98
C GLN A 196 -1.67 -43.06 -13.98
N GLY A 197 -2.58 -43.95 -13.51
CA GLY A 197 -2.31 -45.38 -13.38
C GLY A 197 -1.27 -45.71 -12.33
N THR A 198 -1.09 -44.84 -11.31
CA THR A 198 -0.13 -45.05 -10.23
C THR A 198 -0.77 -45.79 -9.05
N PRO A 199 -0.04 -46.68 -8.33
CA PRO A 199 -0.58 -47.32 -7.17
C PRO A 199 -0.81 -46.35 -6.02
N LEU A 200 -1.92 -46.49 -5.30
CA LEU A 200 -2.26 -45.76 -4.09
C LEU A 200 -2.53 -46.74 -2.97
N SER A 201 -1.98 -46.51 -1.80
CA SER A 201 -2.25 -47.32 -0.59
C SER A 201 -2.89 -46.44 0.48
N PHE A 202 -3.80 -47.02 1.23
CA PHE A 202 -4.49 -46.35 2.33
C PHE A 202 -4.27 -47.17 3.62
N LEU A 203 -3.88 -46.48 4.72
CA LEU A 203 -3.67 -47.09 6.03
C LEU A 203 -4.62 -46.42 7.03
N MET A 204 -5.37 -47.22 7.77
CA MET A 204 -6.19 -46.78 8.88
C MET A 204 -5.63 -47.38 10.18
N LEU A 205 -5.41 -46.54 11.17
CA LEU A 205 -4.92 -46.93 12.49
C LEU A 205 -5.96 -46.54 13.55
N ASP A 206 -6.15 -47.39 14.55
CA ASP A 206 -6.99 -47.08 15.71
C ASP A 206 -6.20 -47.49 16.98
N ILE A 207 -6.50 -46.82 18.11
CA ILE A 207 -5.90 -47.12 19.40
C ILE A 207 -6.88 -47.95 20.20
N ASP A 208 -6.49 -49.20 20.48
CA ASP A 208 -7.28 -50.11 21.31
C ASP A 208 -7.41 -49.53 22.73
N ASP A 209 -8.60 -49.67 23.30
CA ASP A 209 -8.90 -49.30 24.68
C ASP A 209 -8.61 -47.82 25.05
N PHE A 210 -8.59 -46.90 24.06
CA PHE A 210 -8.30 -45.48 24.29
C PHE A 210 -9.13 -44.86 25.43
N LYS A 211 -10.40 -45.24 25.59
CA LYS A 211 -11.26 -44.79 26.70
C LYS A 211 -10.83 -45.23 28.09
N THR A 212 -9.99 -46.25 28.17
CA THR A 212 -9.49 -46.80 29.45
C THR A 212 -8.16 -46.14 29.84
N ILE A 213 -7.47 -45.55 28.87
CA ILE A 213 -6.16 -44.92 29.04
C ILE A 213 -6.27 -43.44 29.41
N ASN A 214 -7.41 -42.81 29.09
CA ASN A 214 -7.65 -41.34 29.26
C ASN A 214 -8.60 -41.05 30.42
#